data_114d0e3bc883f7d9bbd8d1d9c00b2fb9
#
_entry.id   114d0e3bc883f7d9bbd8d1d9c00b2fb9
#
_cell.length_a   1.000
_cell.length_b   1.000
_cell.length_c   1.000
_cell.angle_alpha   90.00
_cell.angle_beta   90.00
_cell.angle_gamma   90.00
#
_symmetry.space_group_name_H-M   'P 1'
#
loop_
_entity.id
_entity.type
_entity.pdbx_description
1 polymer ?
#
loop_
_entity_poly.entity_id
_entity_poly.type
_entity_poly.pdbx_seq_one_letter_code
_entity_poly.pdbx_strand_id
1 'polypeptide(L)'
;MKRFIKIIYLMIITFPLLFLNLAKASEKLKIGILAPMTGPNKNLGQSIIKSIRLAVKDINSNLIEVIPKDTSSSPEKTLQSANELKEMGVRIVIGPIFYENLIYLDEIDDLTFLSLTNKTLDLPKNVISAGVN
;
A
#
# COMPACT_ATOMS: atom_id res chain seq x y z
N MET A 1 37.81 -45.16 -4.64
CA MET A 1 36.59 -45.08 -3.83
C MET A 1 36.49 -43.81 -2.97
N LYS A 2 37.43 -43.52 -2.06
CA LYS A 2 37.34 -42.34 -1.15
C LYS A 2 37.27 -40.97 -1.85
N ARG A 3 37.89 -40.80 -3.03
CA ARG A 3 37.82 -39.54 -3.82
C ARG A 3 36.46 -39.35 -4.50
N PHE A 4 35.81 -40.40 -4.99
CA PHE A 4 34.50 -40.38 -5.58
C PHE A 4 33.39 -40.00 -4.57
N ILE A 5 33.49 -40.53 -3.37
CA ILE A 5 32.57 -40.22 -2.25
C ILE A 5 32.66 -38.75 -1.87
N LYS A 6 33.83 -38.14 -1.85
CA LYS A 6 34.02 -36.71 -1.54
C LYS A 6 33.39 -35.81 -2.61
N ILE A 7 33.48 -36.18 -3.89
CA ILE A 7 32.89 -35.41 -5.01
C ILE A 7 31.37 -35.47 -4.92
N ILE A 8 30.80 -36.63 -4.60
CA ILE A 8 29.34 -36.79 -4.42
C ILE A 8 28.84 -35.97 -3.22
N TYR A 9 29.57 -35.96 -2.11
CA TYR A 9 29.22 -35.14 -0.95
C TYR A 9 29.29 -33.63 -1.26
N LEU A 10 30.28 -33.20 -2.01
CA LEU A 10 30.42 -31.81 -2.44
C LEU A 10 29.26 -31.39 -3.37
N MET A 11 28.84 -32.27 -4.30
CA MET A 11 27.70 -32.00 -5.19
C MET A 11 26.37 -31.92 -4.43
N ILE A 12 26.16 -32.77 -3.42
CA ILE A 12 24.93 -32.76 -2.61
C ILE A 12 24.83 -31.48 -1.77
N ILE A 13 25.95 -30.91 -1.35
CA ILE A 13 25.97 -29.68 -0.55
C ILE A 13 25.84 -28.42 -1.44
N THR A 14 26.43 -28.40 -2.63
CA THR A 14 26.41 -27.23 -3.51
C THR A 14 25.14 -27.11 -4.33
N PHE A 15 24.46 -28.23 -4.63
CA PHE A 15 23.24 -28.25 -5.45
C PHE A 15 22.07 -27.47 -4.82
N PRO A 16 21.72 -27.64 -3.52
CA PRO A 16 20.65 -26.84 -2.91
C PRO A 16 20.99 -25.36 -2.74
N LEU A 17 22.28 -24.99 -2.59
CA LEU A 17 22.67 -23.57 -2.51
C LEU A 17 22.43 -22.80 -3.82
N LEU A 18 22.52 -23.47 -4.97
CA LEU A 18 22.21 -22.84 -6.27
C LEU A 18 20.72 -22.52 -6.45
N PHE A 19 19.83 -23.30 -5.81
CA PHE A 19 18.38 -23.10 -5.93
C PHE A 19 17.81 -22.06 -4.96
N LEU A 20 18.56 -21.69 -3.91
CA LEU A 20 18.13 -20.66 -2.95
C LEU A 20 18.01 -19.24 -3.54
N ASN A 21 18.59 -18.99 -4.71
CA ASN A 21 18.52 -17.68 -5.37
C ASN A 21 17.38 -17.52 -6.40
N LEU A 22 16.60 -18.58 -6.66
CA LEU A 22 15.56 -18.53 -7.73
C LEU A 22 14.17 -18.05 -7.27
N ALA A 23 13.95 -17.88 -5.98
CA ALA A 23 12.66 -17.44 -5.46
C ALA A 23 12.70 -15.96 -5.02
N LYS A 24 13.16 -15.05 -5.90
CA LYS A 24 12.83 -13.64 -5.72
C LYS A 24 11.38 -13.46 -6.19
N ALA A 25 10.44 -13.71 -5.28
CA ALA A 25 9.05 -13.32 -5.50
C ALA A 25 9.06 -11.83 -5.83
N SER A 26 8.53 -11.45 -6.99
CA SER A 26 8.37 -10.05 -7.37
C SER A 26 7.51 -9.38 -6.31
N GLU A 27 8.11 -8.48 -5.53
CA GLU A 27 7.40 -7.76 -4.48
C GLU A 27 6.35 -6.88 -5.14
N LYS A 28 5.08 -7.06 -4.76
CA LYS A 28 3.98 -6.25 -5.29
C LYS A 28 4.06 -4.84 -4.73
N LEU A 29 3.83 -3.85 -5.58
CA LEU A 29 3.60 -2.48 -5.16
C LEU A 29 2.25 -2.41 -4.43
N LYS A 30 2.29 -2.20 -3.12
CA LYS A 30 1.10 -2.04 -2.29
C LYS A 30 0.66 -0.58 -2.27
N ILE A 31 -0.57 -0.33 -2.70
CA ILE A 31 -1.22 0.99 -2.67
C ILE A 31 -2.37 0.94 -1.67
N GLY A 32 -2.29 1.74 -0.63
CA GLY A 32 -3.37 1.92 0.32
C GLY A 32 -4.49 2.80 -0.23
N ILE A 33 -5.72 2.56 0.22
CA ILE A 33 -6.84 3.49 -0.01
C ILE A 33 -7.46 3.84 1.34
N LEU A 34 -7.53 5.13 1.65
CA LEU A 34 -8.27 5.67 2.80
C LEU A 34 -9.57 6.29 2.32
N ALA A 35 -10.68 5.58 2.53
CA ALA A 35 -12.00 6.02 2.09
C ALA A 35 -13.06 5.65 3.13
N PRO A 36 -14.17 6.41 3.26
CA PRO A 36 -15.28 6.03 4.13
C PRO A 36 -15.99 4.81 3.56
N MET A 37 -15.85 3.67 4.22
CA MET A 37 -16.53 2.42 3.83
C MET A 37 -17.78 2.19 4.67
N THR A 38 -17.91 2.91 5.77
CA THR A 38 -19.05 2.92 6.68
C THR A 38 -19.57 4.35 6.88
N GLY A 39 -20.73 4.49 7.53
CA GLY A 39 -21.34 5.78 7.82
C GLY A 39 -22.02 6.44 6.62
N PRO A 40 -22.37 7.73 6.74
CA PRO A 40 -23.20 8.45 5.74
C PRO A 40 -22.51 8.59 4.37
N ASN A 41 -21.18 8.62 4.35
CA ASN A 41 -20.39 8.81 3.13
C ASN A 41 -19.93 7.50 2.46
N LYS A 42 -20.44 6.33 2.89
CA LYS A 42 -19.99 5.02 2.39
C LYS A 42 -20.13 4.87 0.88
N ASN A 43 -21.18 5.44 0.27
CA ASN A 43 -21.41 5.34 -1.16
C ASN A 43 -20.31 6.06 -1.97
N LEU A 44 -19.86 7.22 -1.47
CA LEU A 44 -18.73 7.94 -2.06
C LEU A 44 -17.45 7.12 -1.96
N GLY A 45 -17.15 6.59 -0.77
CA GLY A 45 -15.97 5.75 -0.56
C GLY A 45 -15.96 4.51 -1.44
N GLN A 46 -17.08 3.81 -1.54
CA GLN A 46 -17.22 2.64 -2.43
C GLN A 46 -17.01 2.99 -3.90
N SER A 47 -17.54 4.14 -4.35
CA SER A 47 -17.33 4.62 -5.73
C SER A 47 -15.85 4.87 -6.03
N ILE A 48 -15.12 5.51 -5.11
CA ILE A 48 -13.69 5.77 -5.24
C ILE A 48 -12.90 4.46 -5.28
N ILE A 49 -13.16 3.54 -4.36
CA ILE A 49 -12.49 2.24 -4.34
C ILE A 49 -12.72 1.48 -5.66
N LYS A 50 -13.96 1.51 -6.17
CA LYS A 50 -14.29 0.87 -7.44
C LYS A 50 -13.55 1.51 -8.61
N SER A 51 -13.47 2.85 -8.65
CA SER A 51 -12.74 3.58 -9.70
C SER A 51 -11.25 3.26 -9.69
N ILE A 52 -10.63 3.23 -8.50
CA ILE A 52 -9.21 2.88 -8.37
C ILE A 52 -8.96 1.43 -8.81
N ARG A 53 -9.81 0.48 -8.40
CA ARG A 53 -9.70 -0.91 -8.84
C ARG A 53 -9.86 -1.07 -10.35
N LEU A 54 -10.75 -0.27 -10.96
CA LEU A 54 -10.93 -0.26 -12.41
C LEU A 54 -9.67 0.25 -13.11
N ALA A 55 -9.10 1.37 -12.66
CA ALA A 55 -7.86 1.92 -13.18
C ALA A 55 -6.68 0.93 -13.07
N VAL A 56 -6.54 0.24 -11.93
CA VAL A 56 -5.50 -0.78 -11.76
C VAL A 56 -5.73 -1.97 -12.69
N LYS A 57 -6.99 -2.36 -12.92
CA LYS A 57 -7.33 -3.41 -13.90
C LYS A 57 -6.95 -2.99 -15.33
N ASP A 58 -7.17 -1.73 -15.70
CA ASP A 58 -6.83 -1.21 -17.02
C ASP A 58 -5.31 -1.16 -17.25
N ILE A 59 -4.52 -0.91 -16.19
CA ILE A 59 -3.05 -1.05 -16.23
C ILE A 59 -2.62 -2.50 -16.52
N ASN A 60 -3.49 -3.46 -16.22
CA ASN A 60 -3.26 -4.90 -16.46
C ASN A 60 -1.96 -5.43 -15.84
N SER A 61 -1.60 -4.93 -14.65
CA SER A 61 -0.40 -5.35 -13.92
C SER A 61 -0.77 -6.21 -12.71
N ASN A 62 -0.19 -7.39 -12.62
CA ASN A 62 -0.28 -8.26 -11.45
C ASN A 62 0.67 -7.84 -10.31
N LEU A 63 1.49 -6.79 -10.54
CA LEU A 63 2.45 -6.26 -9.57
C LEU A 63 1.85 -5.20 -8.65
N ILE A 64 0.59 -4.79 -8.87
CA ILE A 64 -0.10 -3.79 -8.04
C ILE A 64 -1.12 -4.49 -7.15
N GLU A 65 -1.04 -4.23 -5.86
CA GLU A 65 -2.00 -4.67 -4.85
C GLU A 65 -2.67 -3.46 -4.21
N VAL A 66 -4.00 -3.42 -4.22
CA VAL A 66 -4.80 -2.31 -3.66
C VAL A 66 -5.42 -2.75 -2.35
N ILE A 67 -5.11 -2.02 -1.27
CA ILE A 67 -5.53 -2.33 0.09
C ILE A 67 -6.42 -1.20 0.64
N PRO A 68 -7.75 -1.36 0.59
CA PRO A 68 -8.68 -0.36 1.13
C PRO A 68 -8.81 -0.48 2.65
N LYS A 69 -8.88 0.66 3.33
CA LYS A 69 -9.14 0.81 4.76
C LYS A 69 -10.22 1.84 4.99
N ASP A 70 -11.07 1.58 5.98
CA ASP A 70 -12.19 2.44 6.33
C ASP A 70 -11.74 3.62 7.18
N THR A 71 -12.11 4.82 6.76
CA THR A 71 -11.91 6.05 7.55
C THR A 71 -13.12 6.41 8.38
N SER A 72 -14.29 5.84 8.10
CA SER A 72 -15.59 6.23 8.67
C SER A 72 -15.82 7.76 8.67
N SER A 73 -15.11 8.50 7.81
CA SER A 73 -15.06 9.97 7.79
C SER A 73 -14.60 10.60 9.13
N SER A 74 -13.79 9.90 9.93
CA SER A 74 -13.23 10.35 11.22
C SER A 74 -11.71 10.49 11.12
N PRO A 75 -11.12 11.60 11.64
CA PRO A 75 -9.69 11.78 11.73
C PRO A 75 -8.97 10.65 12.50
N GLU A 76 -9.53 10.25 13.66
CA GLU A 76 -8.93 9.21 14.52
C GLU A 76 -8.95 7.85 13.82
N LYS A 77 -10.06 7.51 13.15
CA LYS A 77 -10.16 6.27 12.39
C LYS A 77 -9.25 6.29 11.17
N THR A 78 -9.07 7.45 10.56
CA THR A 78 -8.14 7.65 9.45
C THR A 78 -6.70 7.42 9.90
N LEU A 79 -6.28 7.98 11.04
CA LEU A 79 -4.97 7.75 11.63
C LEU A 79 -4.73 6.27 11.94
N GLN A 80 -5.69 5.61 12.59
CA GLN A 80 -5.62 4.17 12.88
C GLN A 80 -5.43 3.36 11.58
N SER A 81 -6.27 3.61 10.59
CA SER A 81 -6.24 2.90 9.30
C SER A 81 -4.95 3.16 8.52
N ALA A 82 -4.38 4.35 8.62
CA ALA A 82 -3.10 4.69 8.01
C ALA A 82 -1.93 3.95 8.68
N ASN A 83 -1.92 3.84 10.01
CA ASN A 83 -0.92 3.04 10.74
C ASN A 83 -1.00 1.55 10.35
N GLU A 84 -2.22 0.99 10.25
CA GLU A 84 -2.39 -0.38 9.77
C GLU A 84 -1.83 -0.59 8.35
N LEU A 85 -2.02 0.37 7.43
CA LEU A 85 -1.43 0.34 6.09
C LEU A 85 0.10 0.38 6.14
N LYS A 86 0.68 1.21 6.99
CA LYS A 86 2.13 1.29 7.21
C LYS A 86 2.70 -0.06 7.67
N GLU A 87 2.06 -0.70 8.65
CA GLU A 87 2.45 -2.03 9.15
C GLU A 87 2.37 -3.12 8.06
N MET A 88 1.45 -2.97 7.11
CA MET A 88 1.34 -3.87 5.94
C MET A 88 2.40 -3.59 4.87
N GLY A 89 3.30 -2.63 5.07
CA GLY A 89 4.37 -2.27 4.13
C GLY A 89 3.91 -1.37 2.99
N VAL A 90 2.76 -0.71 3.11
CA VAL A 90 2.32 0.34 2.18
C VAL A 90 3.23 1.57 2.33
N ARG A 91 3.49 2.27 1.22
CA ARG A 91 4.24 3.53 1.20
C ARG A 91 3.44 4.67 0.54
N ILE A 92 2.51 4.33 -0.32
CA ILE A 92 1.67 5.28 -1.06
C ILE A 92 0.21 4.99 -0.73
N VAL A 93 -0.51 6.03 -0.34
CA VAL A 93 -1.92 5.95 0.04
C VAL A 93 -2.72 6.94 -0.80
N ILE A 94 -3.80 6.50 -1.41
CA ILE A 94 -4.79 7.35 -2.08
C ILE A 94 -5.89 7.68 -1.07
N GLY A 95 -6.12 8.95 -0.85
CA GLY A 95 -7.00 9.47 0.19
C GLY A 95 -6.18 10.12 1.33
N PRO A 96 -6.87 10.58 2.37
CA PRO A 96 -8.33 10.60 2.54
C PRO A 96 -9.03 11.58 1.59
N ILE A 97 -10.38 11.52 1.60
CA ILE A 97 -11.21 12.35 0.74
C ILE A 97 -11.43 13.73 1.37
N PHE A 98 -11.73 13.75 2.65
CA PHE A 98 -12.07 14.96 3.40
C PHE A 98 -10.83 15.55 4.05
N TYR A 99 -10.69 16.88 3.99
CA TYR A 99 -9.51 17.55 4.51
C TYR A 99 -9.44 17.45 6.05
N GLU A 100 -10.57 17.38 6.73
CA GLU A 100 -10.63 17.21 8.18
C GLU A 100 -9.90 15.94 8.65
N ASN A 101 -9.85 14.94 7.80
CA ASN A 101 -9.19 13.67 8.09
C ASN A 101 -7.66 13.73 7.93
N LEU A 102 -7.10 14.88 7.55
CA LEU A 102 -5.66 15.07 7.41
C LEU A 102 -4.96 15.45 8.72
N ILE A 103 -5.73 15.87 9.72
CA ILE A 103 -5.24 16.57 10.93
C ILE A 103 -4.16 15.81 11.72
N TYR A 104 -4.10 14.48 11.64
CA TYR A 104 -3.12 13.66 12.36
C TYR A 104 -2.13 12.95 11.43
N LEU A 105 -2.17 13.18 10.12
CA LEU A 105 -1.37 12.40 9.18
C LEU A 105 0.10 12.79 9.15
N ASP A 106 0.46 13.97 9.66
CA ASP A 106 1.85 14.39 9.86
C ASP A 106 2.58 13.62 10.97
N GLU A 107 1.83 12.90 11.82
CA GLU A 107 2.36 12.01 12.85
C GLU A 107 2.93 10.71 12.25
N ILE A 108 2.59 10.40 10.98
CA ILE A 108 2.99 9.16 10.34
C ILE A 108 4.15 9.41 9.37
N ASP A 109 5.33 8.99 9.77
CA ASP A 109 6.47 8.95 8.87
C ASP A 109 6.36 7.79 7.87
N ASP A 110 7.08 7.89 6.74
CA ASP A 110 7.20 6.85 5.70
C ASP A 110 5.93 6.57 4.87
N LEU A 111 4.84 7.32 5.03
CA LEU A 111 3.69 7.29 4.13
C LEU A 111 3.58 8.59 3.35
N THR A 112 3.29 8.47 2.06
CA THR A 112 2.88 9.60 1.21
C THR A 112 1.41 9.46 0.89
N PHE A 113 0.63 10.51 1.18
CA PHE A 113 -0.79 10.54 0.95
C PHE A 113 -1.10 11.39 -0.29
N LEU A 114 -1.80 10.80 -1.26
CA LEU A 114 -2.44 11.50 -2.36
C LEU A 114 -3.88 11.80 -1.96
N SER A 115 -4.08 12.89 -1.22
CA SER A 115 -5.41 13.27 -0.74
C SER A 115 -6.29 13.75 -1.88
N LEU A 116 -7.54 13.31 -1.88
CA LEU A 116 -8.54 13.71 -2.88
C LEU A 116 -9.24 15.03 -2.51
N THR A 117 -8.79 15.71 -1.46
CA THR A 117 -9.25 17.06 -1.11
C THR A 117 -8.79 18.08 -2.14
N ASN A 118 -9.56 19.14 -2.31
CA ASN A 118 -9.17 20.33 -3.11
C ASN A 118 -8.44 21.40 -2.28
N LYS A 119 -8.20 21.16 -0.98
CA LYS A 119 -7.41 22.07 -0.13
C LYS A 119 -5.94 22.01 -0.55
N THR A 120 -5.32 23.16 -0.77
CA THR A 120 -3.92 23.26 -1.23
C THR A 120 -3.00 24.00 -0.25
N LEU A 121 -3.55 24.58 0.81
CA LEU A 121 -2.81 25.30 1.84
C LEU A 121 -2.87 24.53 3.16
N ASP A 122 -1.83 24.72 3.98
CA ASP A 122 -1.71 24.12 5.32
C ASP A 122 -1.89 22.60 5.32
N LEU A 123 -1.30 21.92 4.33
CA LEU A 123 -1.28 20.48 4.27
C LEU A 123 -0.15 19.91 5.13
N PRO A 124 -0.34 18.73 5.75
CA PRO A 124 0.77 17.98 6.31
C PRO A 124 1.88 17.73 5.29
N LYS A 125 3.15 17.70 5.73
CA LYS A 125 4.35 17.59 4.87
C LYS A 125 4.36 16.35 3.95
N ASN A 126 3.66 15.30 4.35
CA ASN A 126 3.55 14.01 3.67
C ASN A 126 2.26 13.86 2.85
N VAL A 127 1.50 14.95 2.69
CA VAL A 127 0.24 14.99 1.93
C VAL A 127 0.40 15.82 0.66
N ILE A 128 0.00 15.23 -0.45
CA ILE A 128 -0.12 15.90 -1.76
C ILE A 128 -1.61 15.99 -2.08
N SER A 129 -2.11 17.19 -2.34
CA SER A 129 -3.49 17.36 -2.81
C SER A 129 -3.60 16.96 -4.28
N ALA A 130 -4.49 16.03 -4.57
CA ALA A 130 -4.82 15.56 -5.90
C ALA A 130 -6.29 15.86 -6.28
N GLY A 131 -6.98 16.66 -5.48
CA GLY A 131 -8.34 17.11 -5.78
C GLY A 131 -8.40 18.06 -6.97
N VAL A 132 -9.51 18.03 -7.67
CA VAL A 132 -9.77 18.94 -8.81
C VAL A 132 -10.46 20.20 -8.29
N ASN A 133 -9.96 21.37 -8.66
CA ASN A 133 -10.60 22.67 -8.43
C ASN A 133 -11.62 22.97 -9.53
#